data_b6563554609381e0f3de5338bee86e9b
#
_entry.id   b6563554609381e0f3de5338bee86e9b
#
_cell.length_a   1.000
_cell.length_b   1.000
_cell.length_c   1.000
_cell.angle_alpha   90.00
_cell.angle_beta   90.00
_cell.angle_gamma   90.00
#
_symmetry.space_group_name_H-M   'P 1'
#
loop_
_entity.id
_entity.type
_entity.pdbx_description
1 polymer ?
#
loop_
_entity_poly.entity_id
_entity_poly.type
_entity_poly.pdbx_seq_one_letter_code
_entity_poly.pdbx_strand_id
1 'polypeptide(L)'
;MTAELPAWRRAREIDEMAVELVCWQGWNSGPVSGLARWRGDVYWFGLLDRWDRSDSEWGYYLGLYCLPEPELREAAEWFREKERWNSDPRVEELRAIPDATARAQLIHERGLGLREWKPRLPQQPDAWFRQEKNPDFWGFRTKDRWQLPEDWPS
;
A
#
# COMPACT_ATOMS: atom_id res chain seq x y z
N MET A 1 25.68 17.29 18.26
CA MET A 1 24.61 16.39 18.69
C MET A 1 24.07 15.65 17.46
N THR A 2 24.29 14.38 17.38
CA THR A 2 23.76 13.57 16.29
C THR A 2 22.31 13.20 16.62
N ALA A 3 21.40 13.44 15.68
CA ALA A 3 20.03 12.99 15.83
C ALA A 3 19.99 11.46 15.87
N GLU A 4 19.22 10.91 16.78
CA GLU A 4 19.00 9.46 16.81
C GLU A 4 18.28 9.03 15.54
N LEU A 5 18.73 7.94 14.95
CA LEU A 5 18.03 7.34 13.83
C LEU A 5 16.69 6.76 14.29
N PRO A 6 15.64 6.83 13.46
CA PRO A 6 14.39 6.17 13.78
C PRO A 6 14.58 4.68 14.08
N ALA A 7 13.73 4.13 14.95
CA ALA A 7 13.85 2.74 15.37
C ALA A 7 13.84 1.74 14.20
N TRP A 8 13.07 2.04 13.14
CA TRP A 8 12.99 1.15 11.99
C TRP A 8 14.31 1.00 11.23
N ARG A 9 15.23 1.99 11.33
CA ARG A 9 16.56 1.91 10.71
C ARG A 9 17.41 0.78 11.29
N ARG A 10 17.08 0.29 12.48
CA ARG A 10 17.79 -0.83 13.11
C ARG A 10 17.42 -2.17 12.49
N ALA A 11 16.28 -2.25 11.81
CA ALA A 11 15.90 -3.44 11.08
C ALA A 11 16.82 -3.63 9.86
N ARG A 12 16.75 -4.80 9.25
CA ARG A 12 17.58 -5.16 8.11
C ARG A 12 17.22 -4.33 6.88
N GLU A 13 18.20 -3.67 6.31
CA GLU A 13 18.05 -3.04 4.99
C GLU A 13 18.20 -4.09 3.89
N ILE A 14 17.28 -4.06 2.92
CA ILE A 14 17.32 -4.96 1.77
C ILE A 14 17.23 -4.15 0.48
N ASP A 15 17.59 -4.79 -0.64
CA ASP A 15 17.50 -4.18 -1.95
C ASP A 15 16.05 -4.16 -2.43
N GLU A 16 15.59 -3.01 -2.93
CA GLU A 16 14.22 -2.90 -3.47
C GLU A 16 13.95 -3.90 -4.61
N MET A 17 15.01 -4.29 -5.34
CA MET A 17 14.86 -5.26 -6.43
C MET A 17 14.56 -6.67 -5.95
N ALA A 18 14.80 -6.96 -4.67
CA ALA A 18 14.46 -8.25 -4.06
C ALA A 18 12.98 -8.34 -3.65
N VAL A 19 12.24 -7.25 -3.73
CA VAL A 19 10.86 -7.16 -3.30
C VAL A 19 9.94 -7.04 -4.50
N GLU A 20 8.91 -7.88 -4.54
CA GLU A 20 7.83 -7.78 -5.53
C GLU A 20 6.60 -7.20 -4.83
N LEU A 21 6.19 -5.99 -5.26
CA LEU A 21 4.93 -5.42 -4.80
C LEU A 21 3.78 -6.09 -5.55
N VAL A 22 2.83 -6.66 -4.83
CA VAL A 22 1.77 -7.49 -5.40
C VAL A 22 0.49 -6.70 -5.59
N CYS A 23 0.00 -6.11 -4.52
CA CYS A 23 -1.13 -5.19 -4.59
C CYS A 23 -0.90 -4.07 -3.59
N TRP A 24 -1.43 -2.90 -3.86
CA TRP A 24 -1.13 -1.73 -3.07
C TRP A 24 -2.20 -0.65 -3.14
N GLN A 25 -2.13 0.21 -2.14
CA GLN A 25 -2.74 1.52 -2.16
C GLN A 25 -1.63 2.54 -2.34
N GLY A 26 -1.93 3.62 -3.03
CA GLY A 26 -0.98 4.68 -3.24
C GLY A 26 -1.66 5.99 -3.52
N TRP A 27 -0.84 7.00 -3.69
CA TRP A 27 -1.25 8.33 -4.12
C TRP A 27 -0.53 8.67 -5.43
N ASN A 28 -0.62 9.88 -5.87
CA ASN A 28 0.08 10.36 -7.07
C ASN A 28 1.59 10.09 -7.05
N SER A 29 2.11 9.73 -5.90
CA SER A 29 3.53 9.49 -5.64
C SER A 29 3.90 8.01 -5.58
N GLY A 30 2.98 7.10 -5.84
CA GLY A 30 3.25 5.67 -5.87
C GLY A 30 2.69 4.88 -4.70
N PRO A 31 2.99 3.59 -4.62
CA PRO A 31 2.47 2.71 -3.58
C PRO A 31 3.03 3.05 -2.21
N VAL A 32 2.16 3.11 -1.21
CA VAL A 32 2.54 3.43 0.18
C VAL A 32 2.24 2.29 1.15
N SER A 33 1.35 1.38 0.81
CA SER A 33 1.04 0.20 1.63
C SER A 33 0.38 -0.89 0.80
N GLY A 34 0.53 -2.12 1.24
CA GLY A 34 -0.09 -3.26 0.57
C GLY A 34 0.60 -4.58 0.87
N LEU A 35 0.49 -5.50 -0.07
CA LEU A 35 1.08 -6.83 0.04
C LEU A 35 2.28 -6.95 -0.90
N ALA A 36 3.29 -7.64 -0.42
CA ALA A 36 4.55 -7.83 -1.14
C ALA A 36 5.06 -9.26 -0.93
N ARG A 37 5.93 -9.69 -1.85
CA ARG A 37 6.68 -10.94 -1.71
C ARG A 37 8.16 -10.62 -1.53
N TRP A 38 8.77 -11.31 -0.59
CA TRP A 38 10.19 -11.26 -0.36
C TRP A 38 10.65 -12.64 0.13
N ARG A 39 11.66 -13.18 -0.52
CA ARG A 39 12.18 -14.53 -0.21
C ARG A 39 11.11 -15.62 -0.25
N GLY A 40 10.14 -15.50 -1.15
CA GLY A 40 9.08 -16.48 -1.30
C GLY A 40 7.93 -16.36 -0.30
N ASP A 41 8.05 -15.46 0.68
CA ASP A 41 7.02 -15.23 1.68
C ASP A 41 6.25 -13.95 1.41
N VAL A 42 5.05 -13.89 1.98
CA VAL A 42 4.15 -12.74 1.87
C VAL A 42 4.31 -11.82 3.06
N TYR A 43 4.44 -10.54 2.79
CA TYR A 43 4.57 -9.48 3.80
C TYR A 43 3.57 -8.38 3.55
N TRP A 44 3.22 -7.68 4.61
CA TRP A 44 2.62 -6.36 4.47
C TRP A 44 3.74 -5.34 4.33
N PHE A 45 3.61 -4.40 3.40
CA PHE A 45 4.53 -3.27 3.35
C PHE A 45 3.82 -1.98 3.72
N GLY A 46 4.56 -1.08 4.34
CA GLY A 46 4.01 0.21 4.76
C GLY A 46 5.04 1.31 4.70
N LEU A 47 4.55 2.53 4.57
CA LEU A 47 5.37 3.73 4.53
C LEU A 47 6.03 3.97 5.88
N LEU A 48 7.35 4.13 5.87
CA LEU A 48 8.13 4.48 7.06
C LEU A 48 8.49 5.96 7.06
N ASP A 49 9.00 6.46 5.94
CA ASP A 49 9.44 7.83 5.81
C ASP A 49 9.63 8.17 4.34
N ARG A 50 9.88 9.43 4.08
CA ARG A 50 10.21 9.95 2.77
C ARG A 50 11.68 10.37 2.75
N TRP A 51 12.34 10.11 1.62
CA TRP A 51 13.65 10.70 1.35
C TRP A 51 13.55 11.64 0.15
N ASP A 52 14.37 12.67 0.12
CA ASP A 52 14.51 13.52 -1.04
C ASP A 52 15.97 14.00 -1.19
N ARG A 53 16.37 14.19 -2.41
CA ARG A 53 17.66 14.82 -2.79
C ARG A 53 17.41 16.16 -3.46
N SER A 54 16.24 16.26 -4.14
CA SER A 54 15.81 17.46 -4.84
C SER A 54 14.31 17.37 -5.06
N ASP A 55 13.70 18.40 -5.63
CA ASP A 55 12.27 18.38 -5.96
C ASP A 55 11.90 17.29 -6.97
N SER A 56 12.86 16.86 -7.77
CA SER A 56 12.66 15.83 -8.80
C SER A 56 13.17 14.44 -8.38
N GLU A 57 13.97 14.36 -7.33
CA GLU A 57 14.55 13.11 -6.84
C GLU A 57 14.12 12.84 -5.40
N TRP A 58 13.08 12.05 -5.25
CA TRP A 58 12.54 11.67 -3.96
C TRP A 58 11.88 10.31 -4.05
N GLY A 59 11.62 9.73 -2.91
CA GLY A 59 10.94 8.45 -2.81
C GLY A 59 10.58 8.13 -1.37
N TYR A 60 10.30 6.87 -1.12
CA TYR A 60 9.89 6.40 0.20
C TYR A 60 10.87 5.40 0.76
N TYR A 61 10.91 5.35 2.08
CA TYR A 61 11.39 4.19 2.82
C TYR A 61 10.17 3.34 3.15
N LEU A 62 10.19 2.09 2.72
CA LEU A 62 9.09 1.15 2.93
C LEU A 62 9.54 -0.01 3.80
N GLY A 63 8.73 -0.36 4.78
CA GLY A 63 9.00 -1.47 5.67
C GLY A 63 8.21 -2.70 5.31
N LEU A 64 8.80 -3.87 5.53
CA LEU A 64 8.14 -5.16 5.37
C LEU A 64 7.80 -5.72 6.74
N TYR A 65 6.58 -6.16 6.92
CA TYR A 65 6.06 -6.69 8.17
C TYR A 65 5.50 -8.09 7.94
N CYS A 66 6.05 -9.05 8.69
CA CYS A 66 5.51 -10.40 8.71
C CYS A 66 4.24 -10.40 9.55
N LEU A 67 3.09 -10.51 8.91
CA LEU A 67 1.83 -10.59 9.62
C LEU A 67 1.49 -12.04 9.96
N PRO A 68 0.81 -12.30 11.10
CA PRO A 68 0.23 -13.60 11.37
C PRO A 68 -0.69 -14.02 10.22
N GLU A 69 -0.77 -15.32 9.97
CA GLU A 69 -1.58 -15.85 8.87
C GLU A 69 -3.02 -15.34 8.84
N PRO A 70 -3.75 -15.26 10.00
CA PRO A 70 -5.09 -14.71 9.98
C PRO A 70 -5.17 -13.27 9.48
N GLU A 71 -4.20 -12.43 9.84
CA GLU A 71 -4.15 -11.05 9.39
C GLU A 71 -3.80 -10.94 7.90
N LEU A 72 -2.94 -11.83 7.40
CA LEU A 72 -2.66 -11.89 5.96
C LEU A 72 -3.91 -12.25 5.16
N ARG A 73 -4.73 -13.18 5.67
CA ARG A 73 -6.01 -13.53 5.05
C ARG A 73 -6.97 -12.35 5.05
N GLU A 74 -7.04 -11.62 6.17
CA GLU A 74 -7.86 -10.42 6.26
C GLU A 74 -7.39 -9.34 5.27
N ALA A 75 -6.09 -9.17 5.12
CA ALA A 75 -5.52 -8.24 4.15
C ALA A 75 -5.93 -8.61 2.73
N ALA A 76 -5.77 -9.87 2.37
CA ALA A 76 -6.16 -10.38 1.05
C ALA A 76 -7.67 -10.20 0.80
N GLU A 77 -8.49 -10.51 1.80
CA GLU A 77 -9.94 -10.34 1.70
C GLU A 77 -10.32 -8.88 1.54
N TRP A 78 -9.65 -7.97 2.25
CA TRP A 78 -9.91 -6.55 2.11
C TRP A 78 -9.57 -6.04 0.70
N PHE A 79 -8.46 -6.50 0.09
CA PHE A 79 -8.13 -6.14 -1.28
C PHE A 79 -9.14 -6.70 -2.28
N ARG A 80 -9.67 -7.91 -2.03
CA ARG A 80 -10.75 -8.48 -2.87
C ARG A 80 -12.05 -7.67 -2.76
N GLU A 81 -12.39 -7.26 -1.54
CA GLU A 81 -13.55 -6.38 -1.33
C GLU A 81 -13.37 -5.05 -2.06
N LYS A 82 -12.16 -4.49 -2.01
CA LYS A 82 -11.85 -3.23 -2.66
C LYS A 82 -11.94 -3.35 -4.19
N GLU A 83 -11.51 -4.48 -4.74
CA GLU A 83 -11.64 -4.76 -6.16
C GLU A 83 -13.13 -4.84 -6.58
N ARG A 84 -13.94 -5.58 -5.80
CA ARG A 84 -15.38 -5.65 -6.04
C ARG A 84 -16.05 -4.29 -5.93
N TRP A 85 -15.68 -3.53 -4.91
CA TRP A 85 -16.17 -2.17 -4.70
C TRP A 85 -15.82 -1.26 -5.89
N ASN A 86 -14.59 -1.36 -6.37
CA ASN A 86 -14.11 -0.57 -7.49
C ASN A 86 -14.86 -0.90 -8.79
N SER A 87 -15.32 -2.12 -8.93
CA SER A 87 -16.05 -2.59 -10.11
C SER A 87 -17.57 -2.49 -9.96
N ASP A 88 -18.08 -2.01 -8.83
CA ASP A 88 -19.51 -1.87 -8.58
C ASP A 88 -20.08 -0.72 -9.44
N PRO A 89 -21.05 -1.01 -10.34
CA PRO A 89 -21.63 0.03 -11.20
C PRO A 89 -22.23 1.20 -10.43
N ARG A 90 -22.76 0.95 -9.24
CA ARG A 90 -23.36 2.01 -8.40
C ARG A 90 -22.29 2.98 -7.89
N VAL A 91 -21.12 2.48 -7.57
CA VAL A 91 -19.96 3.29 -7.15
C VAL A 91 -19.40 4.05 -8.35
N GLU A 92 -19.29 3.39 -9.48
CA GLU A 92 -18.80 3.99 -10.72
C GLU A 92 -19.63 5.19 -11.15
N GLU A 93 -20.94 5.06 -11.07
CA GLU A 93 -21.86 6.16 -11.38
C GLU A 93 -21.59 7.39 -10.51
N LEU A 94 -21.29 7.19 -9.23
CA LEU A 94 -21.01 8.29 -8.30
C LEU A 94 -19.65 8.93 -8.54
N ARG A 95 -18.71 8.22 -9.17
CA ARG A 95 -17.39 8.80 -9.49
C ARG A 95 -17.45 9.93 -10.50
N ALA A 96 -18.53 10.01 -11.28
CA ALA A 96 -18.75 11.09 -12.22
C ALA A 96 -19.05 12.42 -11.54
N ILE A 97 -19.37 12.42 -10.25
CA ILE A 97 -19.64 13.65 -9.48
C ILE A 97 -18.31 14.37 -9.21
N PRO A 98 -18.14 15.61 -9.71
CA PRO A 98 -16.85 16.29 -9.60
C PRO A 98 -16.52 16.77 -8.18
N ASP A 99 -17.52 17.10 -7.36
CA ASP A 99 -17.29 17.51 -5.98
C ASP A 99 -17.00 16.31 -5.09
N ALA A 100 -15.77 16.23 -4.59
CA ALA A 100 -15.31 15.11 -3.78
C ALA A 100 -16.13 14.95 -2.47
N THR A 101 -16.51 16.06 -1.84
CA THR A 101 -17.29 16.03 -0.60
C THR A 101 -18.71 15.53 -0.85
N ALA A 102 -19.37 16.03 -1.90
CA ALA A 102 -20.70 15.57 -2.28
C ALA A 102 -20.69 14.09 -2.66
N ARG A 103 -19.67 13.67 -3.40
CA ARG A 103 -19.50 12.26 -3.80
C ARG A 103 -19.35 11.35 -2.60
N ALA A 104 -18.48 11.70 -1.66
CA ALA A 104 -18.24 10.93 -0.45
C ALA A 104 -19.51 10.81 0.41
N GLN A 105 -20.27 11.90 0.52
CA GLN A 105 -21.52 11.93 1.26
C GLN A 105 -22.56 11.00 0.64
N LEU A 106 -22.71 11.02 -0.69
CA LEU A 106 -23.64 10.13 -1.38
C LEU A 106 -23.25 8.65 -1.26
N ILE A 107 -21.97 8.34 -1.35
CA ILE A 107 -21.48 6.99 -1.13
C ILE A 107 -21.89 6.51 0.27
N HIS A 108 -21.68 7.34 1.27
CA HIS A 108 -22.05 7.03 2.64
C HIS A 108 -23.56 6.87 2.82
N GLU A 109 -24.34 7.81 2.33
CA GLU A 109 -25.81 7.78 2.45
C GLU A 109 -26.44 6.56 1.78
N ARG A 110 -25.88 6.11 0.68
CA ARG A 110 -26.37 4.94 -0.08
C ARG A 110 -25.82 3.61 0.45
N GLY A 111 -25.01 3.64 1.51
CA GLY A 111 -24.42 2.43 2.06
C GLY A 111 -23.41 1.75 1.13
N LEU A 112 -22.75 2.50 0.27
CA LEU A 112 -21.79 2.01 -0.71
C LEU A 112 -20.32 2.21 -0.28
N GLY A 113 -20.10 2.57 0.99
CA GLY A 113 -18.74 2.77 1.50
C GLY A 113 -17.97 1.46 1.63
N LEU A 114 -16.69 1.51 1.28
CA LEU A 114 -15.78 0.42 1.57
C LEU A 114 -15.39 0.50 3.06
N ARG A 115 -15.42 -0.63 3.76
CA ARG A 115 -14.96 -0.66 5.15
C ARG A 115 -13.49 -0.29 5.23
N GLU A 116 -13.11 0.37 6.30
CA GLU A 116 -11.71 0.62 6.60
C GLU A 116 -11.10 -0.61 7.27
N TRP A 117 -9.89 -0.92 6.84
CA TRP A 117 -9.12 -2.00 7.45
C TRP A 117 -7.64 -1.64 7.44
N LYS A 118 -6.97 -1.90 8.55
CA LYS A 118 -5.52 -1.74 8.67
C LYS A 118 -4.98 -2.87 9.53
N PRO A 119 -3.81 -3.42 9.18
CA PRO A 119 -3.17 -4.39 10.06
C PRO A 119 -2.63 -3.72 11.31
N ARG A 120 -2.51 -4.50 12.37
CA ARG A 120 -1.75 -4.08 13.55
C ARG A 120 -0.28 -4.34 13.27
N LEU A 121 0.50 -3.28 13.16
CA LEU A 121 1.91 -3.40 12.87
C LEU A 121 2.73 -3.29 14.15
N PRO A 122 3.81 -4.11 14.30
CA PRO A 122 4.78 -3.90 15.36
C PRO A 122 5.51 -2.56 15.15
N GLN A 123 6.24 -2.13 16.15
CA GLN A 123 6.98 -0.86 16.07
C GLN A 123 8.09 -0.89 15.02
N GLN A 124 8.66 -2.07 14.78
CA GLN A 124 9.73 -2.22 13.80
C GLN A 124 9.32 -3.20 12.70
N PRO A 125 9.66 -2.89 11.45
CA PRO A 125 9.51 -3.88 10.38
C PRO A 125 10.56 -4.99 10.52
N ASP A 126 10.32 -6.10 9.84
CA ASP A 126 11.30 -7.18 9.74
C ASP A 126 12.46 -6.80 8.82
N ALA A 127 12.18 -5.98 7.84
CA ALA A 127 13.14 -5.44 6.90
C ALA A 127 12.62 -4.13 6.35
N TRP A 128 13.48 -3.36 5.73
CA TRP A 128 13.08 -2.14 5.04
C TRP A 128 13.93 -1.93 3.80
N PHE A 129 13.40 -1.17 2.87
CA PHE A 129 14.12 -0.83 1.66
C PHE A 129 13.83 0.61 1.27
N ARG A 130 14.81 1.18 0.57
CA ARG A 130 14.66 2.50 0.00
C ARG A 130 14.15 2.35 -1.43
N GLN A 131 13.02 2.96 -1.69
CA GLN A 131 12.48 3.05 -3.03
C GLN A 131 13.25 4.13 -3.78
N GLU A 132 14.15 3.74 -4.66
CA GLU A 132 14.97 4.67 -5.45
C GLU A 132 14.34 4.96 -6.81
N LYS A 133 13.53 4.05 -7.31
CA LYS A 133 12.85 4.22 -8.58
C LYS A 133 11.60 5.04 -8.38
N ASN A 134 11.43 6.08 -9.21
CA ASN A 134 10.22 6.85 -9.11
C ASN A 134 9.00 6.04 -9.57
N PRO A 135 7.79 6.45 -9.22
CA PRO A 135 6.57 5.73 -9.58
C PRO A 135 6.40 5.50 -11.09
N ASP A 136 6.86 6.40 -11.93
CA ASP A 136 6.77 6.25 -13.38
C ASP A 136 7.58 5.07 -13.88
N PHE A 137 8.74 4.82 -13.27
CA PHE A 137 9.56 3.66 -13.60
C PHE A 137 8.83 2.35 -13.33
N TRP A 138 8.05 2.30 -12.25
CA TRP A 138 7.31 1.09 -11.87
C TRP A 138 6.07 0.86 -12.74
N GLY A 139 5.69 1.83 -13.56
CA GLY A 139 4.50 1.74 -14.39
C GLY A 139 3.19 1.87 -13.63
N PHE A 140 3.26 2.19 -12.34
CA PHE A 140 2.07 2.31 -11.49
C PHE A 140 1.43 3.67 -11.63
N ARG A 141 2.26 4.67 -11.76
CA ARG A 141 1.88 6.07 -11.68
C ARG A 141 1.05 6.33 -10.43
N THR A 142 -0.15 6.75 -10.60
CA THR A 142 -1.00 7.19 -9.51
C THR A 142 -2.10 6.20 -9.19
N LYS A 143 -2.09 5.01 -9.82
CA LYS A 143 -3.21 4.08 -9.68
C LYS A 143 -2.92 3.01 -8.64
N ASP A 144 -3.90 2.77 -7.80
CA ASP A 144 -3.89 1.61 -6.92
C ASP A 144 -3.95 0.33 -7.74
N ARG A 145 -3.34 -0.71 -7.24
CA ARG A 145 -3.48 -2.05 -7.77
C ARG A 145 -4.08 -2.93 -6.68
N TRP A 146 -5.29 -3.43 -6.90
CA TRP A 146 -6.03 -4.19 -5.92
C TRP A 146 -6.21 -5.65 -6.28
N GLN A 147 -5.88 -6.03 -7.51
CA GLN A 147 -6.02 -7.39 -7.98
C GLN A 147 -4.94 -8.29 -7.38
N LEU A 148 -5.37 -9.38 -6.77
CA LEU A 148 -4.46 -10.41 -6.28
C LEU A 148 -4.17 -11.40 -7.39
N PRO A 149 -2.93 -11.91 -7.50
CA PRO A 149 -2.62 -13.01 -8.40
C PRO A 149 -3.47 -14.25 -8.08
N GLU A 150 -3.75 -15.07 -9.10
CA GLU A 150 -4.51 -16.31 -8.92
C GLU A 150 -3.85 -17.28 -7.95
N ASP A 151 -2.51 -17.29 -7.91
CA ASP A 151 -1.72 -18.14 -7.03
C ASP A 151 -1.58 -17.59 -5.61
N TRP A 152 -2.24 -16.48 -5.31
CA TRP A 152 -2.15 -15.87 -3.99
C TRP A 152 -2.87 -16.73 -2.96
N PRO A 153 -2.23 -17.00 -1.80
CA PRO A 153 -2.85 -17.79 -0.75
C PRO A 153 -4.13 -17.15 -0.25
N SER A 154 -5.17 -17.92 -0.14
CA SER A 154 -6.48 -17.47 0.36
C SER A 154 -6.62 -17.78 1.85
#